data_2290d177f9e8725282e57d67a6afd94c
#
_entry.id   2290d177f9e8725282e57d67a6afd94c
#
_cell.length_a   1.000
_cell.length_b   1.000
_cell.length_c   1.000
_cell.angle_alpha   90.00
_cell.angle_beta   90.00
_cell.angle_gamma   90.00
#
_symmetry.space_group_name_H-M   'P 1'
#
loop_
_entity.id
_entity.type
_entity.pdbx_description
1 polymer ?
#
loop_
_entity_poly.entity_id
_entity_poly.type
_entity_poly.pdbx_seq_one_letter_code
_entity_poly.pdbx_strand_id
1 'polypeptide(L)'
;VSRFTDVSVFSLNLVTGLGLALGIDYALLIINRFREELRQDASVSHSVAVTVATAGKTVFVSGAAVAIALASLLIFPQYFLRSFAYAGIAVSVLAVVGALTALPALLAILGRNVNRLKVRRGDLSPKDDGAWARIARFVMRYPWPVLLGTTALLLVMAAPALGAVFGQVDERALPADNPAAQAGQVLQ
;
A
#
# COMPACT_ATOMS: atom_id res chain seq x y z
N VAL A 1 -0.10 18.16 12.31
CA VAL A 1 -0.47 18.72 11.00
C VAL A 1 -1.66 19.65 11.13
N SER A 2 -2.75 19.28 11.84
CA SER A 2 -3.95 20.12 11.99
C SER A 2 -3.75 21.44 12.72
N ARG A 3 -2.61 21.63 13.42
CA ARG A 3 -2.25 22.93 14.04
C ARG A 3 -1.64 23.94 13.05
N PHE A 4 -1.22 23.48 11.88
CA PHE A 4 -0.54 24.31 10.87
C PHE A 4 -1.34 24.43 9.55
N THR A 5 -2.29 23.53 9.32
CA THR A 5 -3.13 23.51 8.12
C THR A 5 -4.46 22.88 8.46
N ASP A 6 -5.55 23.43 7.95
CA ASP A 6 -6.85 22.79 8.00
C ASP A 6 -6.80 21.50 7.19
N VAL A 7 -7.19 20.39 7.78
CA VAL A 7 -7.14 19.06 7.18
C VAL A 7 -8.55 18.48 7.11
N SER A 8 -8.95 18.03 5.94
CA SER A 8 -10.26 17.39 5.76
C SER A 8 -10.39 16.13 6.60
N VAL A 9 -11.56 15.95 7.23
CA VAL A 9 -11.88 14.75 8.03
C VAL A 9 -11.71 13.47 7.19
N PHE A 10 -11.98 13.53 5.89
CA PHE A 10 -11.79 12.40 4.97
C PHE A 10 -10.32 11.97 4.82
N SER A 11 -9.35 12.85 5.09
CA SER A 11 -7.93 12.49 5.07
C SER A 11 -7.54 11.51 6.17
N LEU A 12 -8.32 11.41 7.27
CA LEU A 12 -8.11 10.41 8.31
C LEU A 12 -8.26 8.98 7.78
N ASN A 13 -9.25 8.74 6.92
CA ASN A 13 -9.43 7.43 6.30
C ASN A 13 -8.24 7.07 5.40
N LEU A 14 -7.72 8.03 4.63
CA LEU A 14 -6.51 7.84 3.84
C LEU A 14 -5.31 7.53 4.73
N VAL A 15 -5.08 8.32 5.78
CA VAL A 15 -3.97 8.14 6.73
C VAL A 15 -4.01 6.75 7.34
N THR A 16 -5.18 6.33 7.82
CA THR A 16 -5.34 5.02 8.46
C THR A 16 -5.13 3.88 7.47
N GLY A 17 -5.81 3.92 6.31
CA GLY A 17 -5.72 2.86 5.30
C GLY A 17 -4.32 2.78 4.67
N LEU A 18 -3.78 3.90 4.23
CA LEU A 18 -2.45 3.96 3.61
C LEU A 18 -1.35 3.62 4.62
N GLY A 19 -1.43 4.16 5.84
CA GLY A 19 -0.45 3.92 6.88
C GLY A 19 -0.39 2.45 7.29
N LEU A 20 -1.56 1.82 7.46
CA LEU A 20 -1.64 0.40 7.76
C LEU A 20 -1.10 -0.45 6.61
N ALA A 21 -1.50 -0.16 5.37
CA ALA A 21 -1.03 -0.87 4.19
C ALA A 21 0.49 -0.79 4.03
N LEU A 22 1.05 0.42 4.01
CA LEU A 22 2.49 0.62 3.89
C LEU A 22 3.27 0.03 5.07
N GLY A 23 2.73 0.16 6.29
CA GLY A 23 3.35 -0.40 7.50
C GLY A 23 3.46 -1.92 7.43
N ILE A 24 2.39 -2.60 7.02
CA ILE A 24 2.38 -4.06 6.87
C ILE A 24 3.30 -4.49 5.74
N ASP A 25 3.22 -3.87 4.56
CA ASP A 25 4.01 -4.25 3.39
C ASP A 25 5.51 -4.08 3.64
N TYR A 26 5.92 -2.95 4.22
CA TYR A 26 7.33 -2.69 4.53
C TYR A 26 7.83 -3.62 5.63
N ALA A 27 7.01 -3.89 6.65
CA ALA A 27 7.37 -4.84 7.70
C ALA A 27 7.56 -6.26 7.14
N LEU A 28 6.64 -6.73 6.28
CA LEU A 28 6.75 -8.04 5.65
C LEU A 28 8.00 -8.16 4.78
N LEU A 29 8.32 -7.13 3.99
CA LEU A 29 9.50 -7.12 3.12
C LEU A 29 10.80 -7.24 3.96
N ILE A 30 10.93 -6.42 5.00
CA ILE A 30 12.10 -6.39 5.87
C ILE A 30 12.22 -7.67 6.70
N ILE A 31 11.12 -8.15 7.31
CA ILE A 31 11.13 -9.37 8.10
C ILE A 31 11.49 -10.59 7.24
N ASN A 32 10.91 -10.70 6.05
CA ASN A 32 11.20 -11.81 5.15
C ASN A 32 12.68 -11.83 4.74
N ARG A 33 13.24 -10.68 4.38
CA ARG A 33 14.66 -10.57 4.03
C ARG A 33 15.56 -10.90 5.22
N PHE A 34 15.26 -10.39 6.40
CA PHE A 34 15.99 -10.72 7.62
C PHE A 34 15.98 -12.21 7.93
N ARG A 35 14.82 -12.87 7.79
CA ARG A 35 14.69 -14.32 7.98
C ARG A 35 15.48 -15.14 6.96
N GLU A 36 15.55 -14.65 5.73
CA GLU A 36 16.35 -15.27 4.67
C GLU A 36 17.85 -15.24 5.03
N GLU A 37 18.36 -14.08 5.45
CA GLU A 37 19.74 -13.93 5.88
C GLU A 37 20.08 -14.78 7.12
N LEU A 38 19.18 -14.84 8.10
CA LEU A 38 19.39 -15.71 9.28
C LEU A 38 19.46 -17.21 8.95
N ARG A 39 18.86 -17.66 7.84
CA ARG A 39 18.94 -19.07 7.40
C ARG A 39 20.32 -19.44 6.86
N GLN A 40 21.10 -18.48 6.44
CA GLN A 40 22.46 -18.67 5.94
C GLN A 40 23.51 -18.71 7.08
N ASP A 41 23.06 -18.97 8.31
CA ASP A 41 23.88 -19.02 9.54
C ASP A 41 24.67 -17.73 9.83
N ALA A 42 24.25 -16.61 9.25
CA ALA A 42 24.83 -15.30 9.51
C ALA A 42 24.57 -14.84 10.96
N SER A 43 25.44 -13.99 11.48
CA SER A 43 25.20 -13.34 12.76
C SER A 43 24.02 -12.39 12.66
N VAL A 44 23.31 -12.17 13.78
CA VAL A 44 22.14 -11.28 13.82
C VAL A 44 22.48 -9.87 13.32
N SER A 45 23.63 -9.33 13.74
CA SER A 45 24.08 -8.01 13.31
C SER A 45 24.36 -7.92 11.81
N HIS A 46 24.98 -8.96 11.24
CA HIS A 46 25.21 -9.04 9.80
C HIS A 46 23.88 -9.13 9.04
N SER A 47 22.96 -9.98 9.49
CA SER A 47 21.63 -10.15 8.88
C SER A 47 20.81 -8.85 8.88
N VAL A 48 20.86 -8.07 9.98
CA VAL A 48 20.22 -6.75 10.04
C VAL A 48 20.87 -5.78 9.05
N ALA A 49 22.21 -5.71 9.01
CA ALA A 49 22.92 -4.80 8.10
C ALA A 49 22.62 -5.09 6.64
N VAL A 50 22.67 -6.36 6.21
CA VAL A 50 22.34 -6.76 4.84
C VAL A 50 20.87 -6.50 4.52
N THR A 51 19.97 -6.76 5.46
CA THR A 51 18.54 -6.48 5.29
C THR A 51 18.27 -5.00 5.05
N VAL A 52 18.87 -4.12 5.85
CA VAL A 52 18.70 -2.66 5.66
C VAL A 52 19.34 -2.20 4.35
N ALA A 53 20.49 -2.73 3.99
CA ALA A 53 21.17 -2.38 2.74
C ALA A 53 20.40 -2.82 1.48
N THR A 54 19.63 -3.91 1.55
CA THR A 54 18.88 -4.48 0.41
C THR A 54 17.40 -4.11 0.45
N ALA A 55 16.65 -4.72 1.36
CA ALA A 55 15.21 -4.47 1.51
C ALA A 55 14.92 -3.02 1.94
N GLY A 56 15.78 -2.41 2.76
CA GLY A 56 15.63 -1.02 3.16
C GLY A 56 15.72 -0.05 1.98
N LYS A 57 16.62 -0.30 1.03
CA LYS A 57 16.69 0.48 -0.21
C LYS A 57 15.38 0.40 -1.01
N THR A 58 14.80 -0.79 -1.10
CA THR A 58 13.51 -0.99 -1.80
C THR A 58 12.38 -0.25 -1.10
N VAL A 59 12.30 -0.31 0.24
CA VAL A 59 11.33 0.43 1.06
C VAL A 59 11.47 1.93 0.82
N PHE A 60 12.70 2.46 0.84
CA PHE A 60 12.95 3.87 0.62
C PHE A 60 12.48 4.34 -0.76
N VAL A 61 12.87 3.62 -1.82
CA VAL A 61 12.49 3.96 -3.21
C VAL A 61 10.97 3.88 -3.39
N SER A 62 10.33 2.83 -2.85
CA SER A 62 8.88 2.67 -2.92
C SER A 62 8.16 3.80 -2.19
N GLY A 63 8.57 4.11 -0.96
CA GLY A 63 7.97 5.20 -0.18
C GLY A 63 8.18 6.57 -0.82
N ALA A 64 9.35 6.81 -1.40
CA ALA A 64 9.61 8.03 -2.17
C ALA A 64 8.68 8.14 -3.39
N ALA A 65 8.49 7.04 -4.13
CA ALA A 65 7.57 7.03 -5.27
C ALA A 65 6.13 7.35 -4.85
N VAL A 66 5.66 6.76 -3.74
CA VAL A 66 4.33 7.07 -3.18
C VAL A 66 4.24 8.53 -2.77
N ALA A 67 5.24 9.07 -2.07
CA ALA A 67 5.26 10.46 -1.64
C ALA A 67 5.24 11.43 -2.83
N ILE A 68 6.01 11.16 -3.89
CA ILE A 68 6.03 11.96 -5.12
C ILE A 68 4.66 11.88 -5.83
N ALA A 69 4.07 10.69 -5.93
CA ALA A 69 2.74 10.53 -6.52
C ALA A 69 1.68 11.34 -5.76
N LEU A 70 1.72 11.34 -4.42
CA LEU A 70 0.81 12.14 -3.60
C LEU A 70 1.12 13.64 -3.68
N ALA A 71 2.39 14.02 -3.85
CA ALA A 71 2.78 15.41 -4.04
C ALA A 71 2.19 16.02 -5.32
N SER A 72 1.90 15.21 -6.35
CA SER A 72 1.23 15.70 -7.56
C SER A 72 -0.16 16.30 -7.28
N LEU A 73 -0.84 15.87 -6.22
CA LEU A 73 -2.12 16.43 -5.80
C LEU A 73 -2.02 17.90 -5.33
N LEU A 74 -0.81 18.37 -4.97
CA LEU A 74 -0.60 19.77 -4.59
C LEU A 74 -0.77 20.76 -5.74
N ILE A 75 -0.69 20.28 -7.00
CA ILE A 75 -0.88 21.08 -8.20
C ILE A 75 -2.35 21.59 -8.28
N PHE A 76 -3.28 20.80 -7.76
CA PHE A 76 -4.70 21.14 -7.81
C PHE A 76 -5.04 22.22 -6.76
N PRO A 77 -5.89 23.21 -7.10
CA PRO A 77 -6.28 24.28 -6.19
C PRO A 77 -7.26 23.84 -5.10
N GLN A 78 -7.89 22.66 -5.26
CA GLN A 78 -8.91 22.17 -4.32
C GLN A 78 -8.30 21.85 -2.96
N TYR A 79 -8.85 22.45 -1.92
CA TYR A 79 -8.48 22.23 -0.53
C TYR A 79 -8.47 20.75 -0.13
N PHE A 80 -9.47 20.00 -0.57
CA PHE A 80 -9.63 18.58 -0.30
C PHE A 80 -8.43 17.76 -0.82
N LEU A 81 -7.99 17.98 -2.07
CA LEU A 81 -6.85 17.26 -2.68
C LEU A 81 -5.53 17.62 -2.00
N ARG A 82 -5.34 18.88 -1.64
CA ARG A 82 -4.14 19.29 -0.87
C ARG A 82 -4.09 18.66 0.51
N SER A 83 -5.23 18.52 1.19
CA SER A 83 -5.31 17.81 2.47
C SER A 83 -4.86 16.36 2.35
N PHE A 84 -5.26 15.68 1.28
CA PHE A 84 -4.84 14.30 0.99
C PHE A 84 -3.33 14.22 0.70
N ALA A 85 -2.79 15.18 -0.05
CA ALA A 85 -1.35 15.25 -0.32
C ALA A 85 -0.54 15.37 0.97
N TYR A 86 -0.84 16.37 1.82
CA TYR A 86 -0.11 16.58 3.07
C TYR A 86 -0.18 15.37 4.00
N ALA A 87 -1.39 14.85 4.20
CA ALA A 87 -1.62 13.71 5.06
C ALA A 87 -0.93 12.43 4.54
N GLY A 88 -1.06 12.16 3.25
CA GLY A 88 -0.49 10.98 2.62
C GLY A 88 1.05 11.02 2.55
N ILE A 89 1.65 12.17 2.22
CA ILE A 89 3.12 12.33 2.25
C ILE A 89 3.63 12.10 3.67
N ALA A 90 3.01 12.72 4.68
CA ALA A 90 3.42 12.57 6.07
C ALA A 90 3.39 11.09 6.51
N VAL A 91 2.32 10.37 6.19
CA VAL A 91 2.17 8.96 6.52
C VAL A 91 3.19 8.11 5.77
N SER A 92 3.42 8.36 4.48
CA SER A 92 4.42 7.63 3.69
C SER A 92 5.82 7.79 4.28
N VAL A 93 6.21 9.02 4.63
CA VAL A 93 7.51 9.31 5.26
C VAL A 93 7.61 8.61 6.61
N LEU A 94 6.58 8.70 7.47
CA LEU A 94 6.58 8.04 8.78
C LEU A 94 6.66 6.52 8.66
N ALA A 95 5.97 5.92 7.68
CA ALA A 95 6.05 4.48 7.42
C ALA A 95 7.46 4.06 7.00
N VAL A 96 8.11 4.82 6.11
CA VAL A 96 9.51 4.56 5.69
C VAL A 96 10.46 4.70 6.88
N VAL A 97 10.37 5.80 7.64
CA VAL A 97 11.23 6.03 8.81
C VAL A 97 11.05 4.90 9.83
N GLY A 98 9.81 4.54 10.15
CA GLY A 98 9.52 3.44 11.08
C GLY A 98 10.08 2.09 10.59
N ALA A 99 9.93 1.81 9.30
CA ALA A 99 10.45 0.57 8.69
C ALA A 99 11.98 0.52 8.64
N LEU A 100 12.66 1.65 8.49
CA LEU A 100 14.12 1.71 8.38
C LEU A 100 14.84 1.91 9.74
N THR A 101 14.12 2.30 10.78
CA THR A 101 14.71 2.55 12.11
C THR A 101 14.14 1.60 13.17
N ALA A 102 12.86 1.74 13.50
CA ALA A 102 12.23 0.98 14.58
C ALA A 102 12.22 -0.53 14.29
N LEU A 103 11.92 -0.92 13.05
CA LEU A 103 11.83 -2.33 12.71
C LEU A 103 13.18 -3.05 12.72
N PRO A 104 14.27 -2.54 12.11
CA PRO A 104 15.60 -3.16 12.26
C PRO A 104 16.09 -3.21 13.70
N ALA A 105 15.84 -2.18 14.50
CA ALA A 105 16.17 -2.18 15.93
C ALA A 105 15.43 -3.31 16.68
N LEU A 106 14.12 -3.46 16.40
CA LEU A 106 13.32 -4.54 16.95
C LEU A 106 13.85 -5.92 16.54
N LEU A 107 14.22 -6.09 15.27
CA LEU A 107 14.79 -7.32 14.74
C LEU A 107 16.16 -7.65 15.36
N ALA A 108 16.99 -6.64 15.63
CA ALA A 108 18.26 -6.81 16.33
C ALA A 108 18.05 -7.32 17.78
N ILE A 109 17.03 -6.81 18.49
CA ILE A 109 16.68 -7.24 19.85
C ILE A 109 16.09 -8.67 19.84
N LEU A 110 15.15 -8.95 18.94
CA LEU A 110 14.52 -10.27 18.83
C LEU A 110 15.50 -11.34 18.34
N GLY A 111 16.40 -10.98 17.46
CA GLY A 111 17.41 -11.88 16.89
C GLY A 111 16.80 -13.18 16.33
N ARG A 112 17.36 -14.32 16.70
CA ARG A 112 16.86 -15.64 16.29
C ARG A 112 15.46 -15.98 16.85
N ASN A 113 14.98 -15.27 17.88
CA ASN A 113 13.66 -15.49 18.47
C ASN A 113 12.50 -15.05 17.54
N VAL A 114 12.77 -14.27 16.51
CA VAL A 114 11.81 -13.94 15.43
C VAL A 114 11.15 -15.21 14.85
N ASN A 115 11.86 -16.35 14.89
CA ASN A 115 11.35 -17.62 14.39
C ASN A 115 10.52 -18.42 15.43
N ARG A 116 10.49 -18.05 16.72
CA ARG A 116 9.71 -18.76 17.77
C ARG A 116 8.21 -18.55 17.61
N LEU A 117 7.78 -17.43 17.04
CA LEU A 117 6.36 -17.11 16.75
C LEU A 117 5.87 -17.70 15.42
N LYS A 118 6.44 -18.81 14.96
CA LYS A 118 5.92 -19.53 13.80
C LYS A 118 4.53 -20.07 14.11
N VAL A 119 3.50 -19.37 13.64
CA VAL A 119 2.09 -19.82 13.68
C VAL A 119 1.91 -21.07 12.80
N ARG A 120 2.74 -21.25 11.79
CA ARG A 120 2.73 -22.41 10.89
C ARG A 120 4.06 -23.17 11.00
N ARG A 121 4.01 -24.39 11.51
CA ARG A 121 5.17 -25.32 11.64
C ARG A 121 5.67 -25.89 10.30
N GLY A 122 5.15 -25.43 9.17
CA GLY A 122 5.60 -25.84 7.84
C GLY A 122 6.91 -25.18 7.44
N ASP A 123 7.75 -25.91 6.74
CA ASP A 123 8.92 -25.38 6.06
C ASP A 123 8.46 -24.42 4.97
N LEU A 124 8.85 -23.13 5.10
CA LEU A 124 8.56 -22.06 4.14
C LEU A 124 9.59 -22.03 3.00
N SER A 125 10.44 -23.05 2.91
CA SER A 125 11.32 -23.20 1.74
C SER A 125 10.48 -23.23 0.49
N PRO A 126 10.90 -22.56 -0.59
CA PRO A 126 10.24 -22.67 -1.88
C PRO A 126 10.18 -24.15 -2.26
N LYS A 127 9.03 -24.78 -2.16
CA LYS A 127 8.82 -26.12 -2.68
C LYS A 127 8.66 -26.01 -4.17
N ASP A 128 9.56 -26.62 -4.93
CA ASP A 128 9.50 -26.64 -6.39
C ASP A 128 8.19 -27.22 -6.94
N ASP A 129 7.44 -27.97 -6.10
CA ASP A 129 6.15 -28.56 -6.42
C ASP A 129 4.94 -27.86 -5.78
N GLY A 130 5.12 -26.66 -5.19
CA GLY A 130 4.05 -25.88 -4.59
C GLY A 130 3.04 -25.38 -5.63
N ALA A 131 1.79 -25.04 -5.18
CA ALA A 131 0.77 -24.45 -6.03
C ALA A 131 1.28 -23.19 -6.75
N TRP A 132 2.02 -22.34 -6.06
CA TRP A 132 2.61 -21.14 -6.64
C TRP A 132 3.66 -21.44 -7.71
N ALA A 133 4.49 -22.47 -7.50
CA ALA A 133 5.48 -22.90 -8.49
C ALA A 133 4.78 -23.45 -9.77
N ARG A 134 3.64 -24.13 -9.62
CA ARG A 134 2.82 -24.58 -10.77
C ARG A 134 2.24 -23.40 -11.55
N ILE A 135 1.70 -22.39 -10.84
CA ILE A 135 1.18 -21.17 -11.46
C ILE A 135 2.31 -20.45 -12.21
N ALA A 136 3.45 -20.27 -11.56
CA ALA A 136 4.61 -19.61 -12.19
C ALA A 136 5.07 -20.36 -13.45
N ARG A 137 5.20 -21.67 -13.37
CA ARG A 137 5.54 -22.52 -14.56
C ARG A 137 4.51 -22.43 -15.66
N PHE A 138 3.21 -22.38 -15.33
CA PHE A 138 2.14 -22.21 -16.30
C PHE A 138 2.23 -20.86 -17.01
N VAL A 139 2.41 -19.77 -16.25
CA VAL A 139 2.59 -18.41 -16.79
C VAL A 139 3.82 -18.32 -17.68
N MET A 140 4.95 -18.89 -17.24
CA MET A 140 6.17 -18.92 -18.05
C MET A 140 6.07 -19.77 -19.32
N ARG A 141 5.27 -20.84 -19.26
CA ARG A 141 5.05 -21.73 -20.43
C ARG A 141 4.12 -21.11 -21.47
N TYR A 142 3.16 -20.29 -21.04
CA TYR A 142 2.16 -19.68 -21.90
C TYR A 142 2.06 -18.16 -21.69
N PRO A 143 3.16 -17.40 -21.90
CA PRO A 143 3.19 -15.97 -21.55
C PRO A 143 2.18 -15.16 -22.36
N TRP A 144 2.08 -15.39 -23.66
CA TRP A 144 1.17 -14.65 -24.54
C TRP A 144 -0.33 -14.90 -24.24
N PRO A 145 -0.80 -16.16 -24.16
CA PRO A 145 -2.19 -16.44 -23.79
C PRO A 145 -2.56 -15.86 -22.41
N VAL A 146 -1.67 -15.95 -21.42
CA VAL A 146 -1.92 -15.40 -20.09
C VAL A 146 -1.98 -13.88 -20.13
N LEU A 147 -1.06 -13.23 -20.83
CA LEU A 147 -1.06 -11.78 -20.99
C LEU A 147 -2.33 -11.29 -21.67
N LEU A 148 -2.69 -11.88 -22.81
CA LEU A 148 -3.89 -11.50 -23.56
C LEU A 148 -5.16 -11.77 -22.76
N GLY A 149 -5.26 -12.92 -22.10
CA GLY A 149 -6.40 -13.28 -21.27
C GLY A 149 -6.59 -12.35 -20.06
N THR A 150 -5.51 -12.04 -19.36
CA THR A 150 -5.59 -11.07 -18.23
C THR A 150 -5.90 -9.66 -18.70
N THR A 151 -5.31 -9.22 -19.81
CA THR A 151 -5.61 -7.89 -20.39
C THR A 151 -7.07 -7.81 -20.84
N ALA A 152 -7.58 -8.83 -21.55
CA ALA A 152 -8.98 -8.89 -21.95
C ALA A 152 -9.93 -8.87 -20.74
N LEU A 153 -9.61 -9.65 -19.70
CA LEU A 153 -10.39 -9.66 -18.45
C LEU A 153 -10.43 -8.28 -17.80
N LEU A 154 -9.28 -7.61 -17.71
CA LEU A 154 -9.20 -6.26 -17.13
C LEU A 154 -9.97 -5.22 -17.96
N LEU A 155 -9.92 -5.32 -19.29
CA LEU A 155 -10.68 -4.43 -20.18
C LEU A 155 -12.19 -4.64 -20.03
N VAL A 156 -12.64 -5.91 -19.93
CA VAL A 156 -14.06 -6.20 -19.67
C VAL A 156 -14.50 -5.67 -18.33
N MET A 157 -13.68 -5.82 -17.28
CA MET A 157 -13.97 -5.24 -15.96
C MET A 157 -13.95 -3.71 -15.96
N ALA A 158 -13.13 -3.09 -16.78
CA ALA A 158 -13.04 -1.63 -16.92
C ALA A 158 -14.17 -1.06 -17.81
N ALA A 159 -14.80 -1.87 -18.66
CA ALA A 159 -15.84 -1.42 -19.60
C ALA A 159 -16.98 -0.62 -18.92
N PRO A 160 -17.53 -1.00 -17.75
CA PRO A 160 -18.54 -0.20 -17.06
C PRO A 160 -18.09 1.21 -16.71
N ALA A 161 -16.78 1.42 -16.52
CA ALA A 161 -16.25 2.76 -16.20
C ALA A 161 -16.38 3.74 -17.37
N LEU A 162 -16.48 3.28 -18.62
CA LEU A 162 -16.69 4.12 -19.80
C LEU A 162 -18.07 4.79 -19.80
N GLY A 163 -19.06 4.20 -19.12
CA GLY A 163 -20.40 4.74 -18.95
C GLY A 163 -20.65 5.39 -17.59
N ALA A 164 -19.62 5.49 -16.74
CA ALA A 164 -19.76 6.04 -15.41
C ALA A 164 -19.96 7.57 -15.47
N VAL A 165 -21.13 8.03 -15.06
CA VAL A 165 -21.40 9.47 -14.89
C VAL A 165 -20.96 9.84 -13.48
N PHE A 166 -19.86 10.57 -13.38
CA PHE A 166 -19.37 11.10 -12.11
C PHE A 166 -20.20 12.32 -11.72
N GLY A 167 -21.26 12.13 -10.92
CA GLY A 167 -22.03 13.20 -10.30
C GLY A 167 -21.42 13.59 -8.95
N GLN A 168 -21.44 14.88 -8.63
CA GLN A 168 -21.27 15.31 -7.25
C GLN A 168 -22.51 14.92 -6.44
N VAL A 169 -22.37 14.80 -5.13
CA VAL A 169 -23.53 14.64 -4.24
C VAL A 169 -24.32 15.93 -4.30
N ASP A 170 -25.37 15.94 -5.10
CA ASP A 170 -26.30 17.03 -5.31
C ASP A 170 -27.63 16.75 -4.56
N GLU A 171 -28.62 17.60 -4.77
CA GLU A 171 -29.95 17.47 -4.17
C GLU A 171 -30.64 16.13 -4.43
N ARG A 172 -30.18 15.33 -5.42
CA ARG A 172 -30.74 13.99 -5.71
C ARG A 172 -30.39 12.94 -4.64
N ALA A 173 -29.38 13.25 -3.82
CA ALA A 173 -29.03 12.41 -2.66
C ALA A 173 -29.93 12.68 -1.46
N LEU A 174 -30.73 13.74 -1.49
CA LEU A 174 -31.67 14.09 -0.42
C LEU A 174 -33.03 13.41 -0.66
N PRO A 175 -33.76 13.01 0.39
CA PRO A 175 -35.15 12.57 0.26
C PRO A 175 -36.00 13.61 -0.44
N ALA A 176 -36.94 13.16 -1.28
CA ALA A 176 -37.73 14.05 -2.14
C ALA A 176 -38.63 15.05 -1.35
N ASP A 177 -38.86 14.77 -0.08
CA ASP A 177 -39.60 15.61 0.86
C ASP A 177 -38.73 16.69 1.54
N ASN A 178 -37.42 16.70 1.28
CA ASN A 178 -36.52 17.68 1.86
C ASN A 178 -36.66 19.04 1.13
N PRO A 179 -36.91 20.17 1.84
CA PRO A 179 -37.04 21.49 1.24
C PRO A 179 -35.83 21.91 0.39
N ALA A 180 -34.62 21.45 0.74
CA ALA A 180 -33.42 21.74 -0.04
C ALA A 180 -33.41 21.00 -1.39
N ALA A 181 -33.98 19.80 -1.48
CA ALA A 181 -34.10 19.05 -2.73
C ALA A 181 -35.12 19.75 -3.68
N GLN A 182 -36.20 20.29 -3.14
CA GLN A 182 -37.22 21.05 -3.90
C GLN A 182 -36.68 22.38 -4.40
N ALA A 183 -35.89 23.08 -3.59
CA ALA A 183 -35.26 24.34 -3.99
C ALA A 183 -34.25 24.15 -5.13
N GLY A 184 -33.45 23.05 -5.11
CA GLY A 184 -32.51 22.73 -6.16
C GLY A 184 -33.16 22.42 -7.51
N GLN A 185 -34.36 21.80 -7.52
CA GLN A 185 -35.13 21.52 -8.75
C GLN A 185 -35.73 22.76 -9.41
N VAL A 186 -35.96 23.80 -8.64
CA VAL A 186 -36.53 25.08 -9.17
C VAL A 186 -35.47 25.96 -9.81
N LEU A 187 -34.18 25.72 -9.48
CA LEU A 187 -33.03 26.51 -9.96
C LEU A 187 -32.37 25.94 -11.22
N GLN A 188 -32.80 24.77 -11.71
CA GLN A 188 -32.36 24.16 -12.97
C GLN A 188 -33.34 24.46 -14.10
#